data_5800c3323c0d9e61c830eaf607c5c1ff
#
_entry.id   5800c3323c0d9e61c830eaf607c5c1ff
#
_cell.length_a   1.000
_cell.length_b   1.000
_cell.length_c   1.000
_cell.angle_alpha   90.00
_cell.angle_beta   90.00
_cell.angle_gamma   90.00
#
_symmetry.space_group_name_H-M   'P 1'
#
loop_
_entity.id
_entity.type
_entity.pdbx_description
1 polymer ?
#
loop_
_entity_poly.entity_id
_entity_poly.type
_entity_poly.pdbx_seq_one_letter_code
_entity_poly.pdbx_strand_id
1 'polypeptide(L)'
;MEEKSFFIFVSQEKLPELKELAEVIQKADNKIFYEAMSYLVKSYGFLGEKVDFEKRKEILDLCLQKNIKADSISNEELPAIAKTIEIKKADFDSEILTYENQQLKESIAIKDLEIIAYAPIQTENTKKVRQIEKPNMVEKAIRMGIMITTAIPIGTGKNKEVIKEVKEIDVELYLDLIFKNKTRIRINANDFDFSCLKEEKELSSMINFKRLCFRLKDYSQAYKNSAFYDLIEGKLTTTLKYDNISDLEKEELRLILAKTKNS
;
A
#
# COMPACT_ATOMS: atom_id res chain seq x y z
N MET A 1 10.26 0.22 -36.32
CA MET A 1 9.64 -0.82 -35.45
C MET A 1 9.84 -0.35 -34.02
N GLU A 2 8.81 -0.10 -33.30
CA GLU A 2 8.94 0.18 -31.85
C GLU A 2 9.55 -1.06 -31.18
N GLU A 3 10.64 -0.89 -30.44
CA GLU A 3 11.24 -1.98 -29.71
C GLU A 3 10.27 -2.43 -28.61
N LYS A 4 9.93 -3.71 -28.64
CA LYS A 4 9.01 -4.31 -27.68
C LYS A 4 9.61 -4.23 -26.27
N SER A 5 8.93 -3.56 -25.33
CA SER A 5 9.36 -3.42 -23.95
C SER A 5 8.56 -4.33 -23.01
N PHE A 6 9.18 -4.73 -21.89
CA PHE A 6 8.63 -5.71 -20.97
C PHE A 6 8.61 -5.21 -19.53
N PHE A 7 7.62 -5.69 -18.79
CA PHE A 7 7.59 -5.64 -17.33
C PHE A 7 7.97 -7.03 -16.79
N ILE A 8 8.84 -7.05 -15.78
CA ILE A 8 9.26 -8.27 -15.09
C ILE A 8 8.76 -8.18 -13.67
N PHE A 9 8.11 -9.23 -13.18
CA PHE A 9 7.47 -9.23 -11.87
C PHE A 9 7.63 -10.58 -11.16
N VAL A 10 7.60 -10.52 -9.84
CA VAL A 10 7.53 -11.70 -8.99
C VAL A 10 6.15 -12.35 -9.15
N SER A 11 6.10 -13.58 -9.68
CA SER A 11 4.87 -14.29 -10.05
C SER A 11 4.28 -15.17 -8.94
N GLN A 12 4.67 -14.97 -7.70
CA GLN A 12 4.09 -15.61 -6.52
C GLN A 12 3.37 -14.60 -5.63
N GLU A 13 2.42 -15.07 -4.82
CA GLU A 13 1.63 -14.23 -3.92
C GLU A 13 2.54 -13.46 -2.94
N LYS A 14 3.24 -14.18 -2.08
CA LYS A 14 4.15 -13.59 -1.10
C LYS A 14 5.49 -13.27 -1.75
N LEU A 15 5.96 -12.03 -1.58
CA LEU A 15 7.28 -11.66 -2.07
C LEU A 15 8.38 -12.42 -1.32
N PRO A 16 9.46 -12.82 -2.01
CA PRO A 16 10.70 -13.25 -1.37
C PRO A 16 11.27 -12.15 -0.46
N GLU A 17 12.26 -12.48 0.34
CA GLU A 17 12.97 -11.46 1.11
C GLU A 17 13.53 -10.38 0.17
N LEU A 18 13.33 -9.10 0.52
CA LEU A 18 13.84 -7.99 -0.32
C LEU A 18 15.33 -8.08 -0.54
N LYS A 19 16.08 -8.68 0.40
CA LYS A 19 17.52 -8.91 0.26
C LYS A 19 17.85 -9.83 -0.92
N GLU A 20 17.09 -10.90 -1.12
CA GLU A 20 17.29 -11.84 -2.24
C GLU A 20 16.98 -11.16 -3.58
N LEU A 21 15.90 -10.36 -3.63
CA LEU A 21 15.54 -9.57 -4.79
C LEU A 21 16.59 -8.48 -5.08
N ALA A 22 17.16 -7.86 -4.02
CA ALA A 22 18.20 -6.84 -4.16
C ALA A 22 19.46 -7.40 -4.81
N GLU A 23 19.84 -8.63 -4.52
CA GLU A 23 20.97 -9.29 -5.17
C GLU A 23 20.74 -9.54 -6.67
N VAL A 24 19.48 -9.78 -7.09
CA VAL A 24 19.12 -9.87 -8.51
C VAL A 24 19.29 -8.50 -9.18
N ILE A 25 18.67 -7.45 -8.62
CA ILE A 25 18.73 -6.09 -9.18
C ILE A 25 20.16 -5.55 -9.18
N GLN A 26 20.93 -5.82 -8.12
CA GLN A 26 22.33 -5.42 -8.04
C GLN A 26 23.14 -6.00 -9.19
N LYS A 27 22.99 -7.28 -9.47
CA LYS A 27 23.71 -7.94 -10.57
C LYS A 27 23.23 -7.46 -11.93
N ALA A 28 21.92 -7.40 -12.12
CA ALA A 28 21.32 -7.02 -13.40
C ALA A 28 21.65 -5.58 -13.77
N ASP A 29 21.57 -4.62 -12.84
CA ASP A 29 21.72 -3.18 -13.10
C ASP A 29 23.09 -2.62 -12.72
N ASN A 30 24.00 -3.47 -12.23
CA ASN A 30 25.29 -3.05 -11.67
C ASN A 30 25.16 -1.93 -10.61
N LYS A 31 24.08 -2.00 -9.80
CA LYS A 31 23.80 -1.05 -8.72
C LYS A 31 24.48 -1.48 -7.43
N ILE A 32 24.73 -0.56 -6.52
CA ILE A 32 25.10 -0.91 -5.16
C ILE A 32 23.89 -1.47 -4.40
N PHE A 33 24.14 -2.32 -3.41
CA PHE A 33 23.07 -3.03 -2.68
C PHE A 33 22.03 -2.08 -2.07
N TYR A 34 22.46 -0.93 -1.52
CA TYR A 34 21.57 0.06 -0.93
C TYR A 34 20.59 0.67 -1.98
N GLU A 35 21.05 0.95 -3.18
CA GLU A 35 20.20 1.46 -4.27
C GLU A 35 19.20 0.41 -4.73
N ALA A 36 19.63 -0.86 -4.84
CA ALA A 36 18.74 -1.97 -5.16
C ALA A 36 17.63 -2.13 -4.09
N MET A 37 17.97 -2.06 -2.80
CA MET A 37 17.00 -2.08 -1.71
C MET A 37 16.04 -0.89 -1.77
N SER A 38 16.55 0.33 -1.99
CA SER A 38 15.71 1.55 -2.12
C SER A 38 14.73 1.45 -3.29
N TYR A 39 15.13 0.86 -4.40
CA TYR A 39 14.25 0.59 -5.54
C TYR A 39 13.15 -0.42 -5.15
N LEU A 40 13.53 -1.53 -4.51
CA LEU A 40 12.61 -2.64 -4.26
C LEU A 40 11.49 -2.30 -3.27
N VAL A 41 11.76 -1.46 -2.26
CA VAL A 41 10.70 -1.03 -1.32
C VAL A 41 9.58 -0.22 -2.00
N LYS A 42 9.82 0.29 -3.23
CA LYS A 42 8.88 1.05 -4.07
C LYS A 42 8.55 0.37 -5.40
N SER A 43 9.07 -0.82 -5.64
CA SER A 43 8.81 -1.56 -6.89
C SER A 43 7.60 -2.48 -6.82
N TYR A 44 7.13 -2.78 -5.59
CA TYR A 44 5.95 -3.63 -5.32
C TYR A 44 6.06 -5.03 -5.96
N GLY A 45 7.31 -5.52 -6.07
CA GLY A 45 7.63 -6.81 -6.68
C GLY A 45 7.82 -6.77 -8.19
N PHE A 46 7.83 -5.59 -8.82
CA PHE A 46 8.36 -5.44 -10.18
C PHE A 46 9.89 -5.36 -10.13
N LEU A 47 10.55 -6.21 -10.92
CA LEU A 47 12.01 -6.32 -11.00
C LEU A 47 12.58 -5.53 -12.18
N GLY A 48 11.74 -5.16 -13.13
CA GLY A 48 12.08 -4.33 -14.28
C GLY A 48 10.82 -3.78 -14.94
N GLU A 49 10.87 -2.52 -15.36
CA GLU A 49 9.78 -1.83 -16.02
C GLU A 49 10.26 -1.27 -17.36
N LYS A 50 9.53 -1.59 -18.44
CA LYS A 50 9.84 -1.17 -19.81
C LYS A 50 11.27 -1.53 -20.25
N VAL A 51 11.73 -2.70 -19.83
CA VAL A 51 13.05 -3.22 -20.21
C VAL A 51 13.01 -3.86 -21.59
N ASP A 52 14.16 -3.89 -22.29
CA ASP A 52 14.32 -4.59 -23.54
C ASP A 52 14.37 -6.12 -23.38
N PHE A 53 14.49 -6.83 -24.49
CA PHE A 53 14.49 -8.29 -24.51
C PHE A 53 15.70 -8.90 -23.79
N GLU A 54 16.90 -8.31 -23.98
CA GLU A 54 18.13 -8.84 -23.40
C GLU A 54 18.12 -8.68 -21.87
N LYS A 55 17.72 -7.49 -21.42
CA LYS A 55 17.60 -7.21 -19.98
C LYS A 55 16.53 -8.08 -19.30
N ARG A 56 15.40 -8.28 -19.99
CA ARG A 56 14.36 -9.22 -19.54
C ARG A 56 14.95 -10.61 -19.30
N LYS A 57 15.69 -11.15 -20.26
CA LYS A 57 16.30 -12.47 -20.18
C LYS A 57 17.28 -12.55 -19.03
N GLU A 58 18.17 -11.57 -18.90
CA GLU A 58 19.15 -11.48 -17.81
C GLU A 58 18.49 -11.54 -16.44
N ILE A 59 17.45 -10.71 -16.20
CA ILE A 59 16.75 -10.68 -14.89
C ILE A 59 16.05 -12.01 -14.60
N LEU A 60 15.37 -12.59 -15.58
CA LEU A 60 14.68 -13.89 -15.40
C LEU A 60 15.67 -15.03 -15.12
N ASP A 61 16.82 -15.05 -15.80
CA ASP A 61 17.88 -16.06 -15.56
C ASP A 61 18.47 -15.92 -14.14
N LEU A 62 18.67 -14.69 -13.66
CA LEU A 62 19.13 -14.42 -12.30
C LEU A 62 18.08 -14.85 -11.24
N CYS A 63 16.80 -14.61 -11.51
CA CYS A 63 15.71 -15.09 -10.66
C CYS A 63 15.69 -16.62 -10.58
N LEU A 64 15.82 -17.30 -11.73
CA LEU A 64 15.85 -18.75 -11.80
C LEU A 64 17.01 -19.34 -10.98
N GLN A 65 18.22 -18.76 -11.07
CA GLN A 65 19.39 -19.17 -10.30
C GLN A 65 19.17 -19.10 -8.78
N LYS A 66 18.26 -18.22 -8.34
CA LYS A 66 17.92 -18.02 -6.92
C LYS A 66 16.61 -18.71 -6.50
N ASN A 67 16.01 -19.53 -7.37
CA ASN A 67 14.70 -20.15 -7.16
C ASN A 67 13.57 -19.11 -6.89
N ILE A 68 13.69 -17.89 -7.41
CA ILE A 68 12.67 -16.87 -7.36
C ILE A 68 11.72 -17.07 -8.54
N LYS A 69 10.44 -17.27 -8.27
CA LYS A 69 9.42 -17.34 -9.32
C LYS A 69 9.14 -15.94 -9.85
N ALA A 70 9.62 -15.66 -11.03
CA ALA A 70 9.41 -14.41 -11.76
C ALA A 70 8.90 -14.70 -13.17
N ASP A 71 8.13 -13.79 -13.72
CA ASP A 71 7.61 -13.85 -15.09
C ASP A 71 7.68 -12.47 -15.73
N SER A 72 7.33 -12.38 -16.99
CA SER A 72 7.31 -11.12 -17.71
C SER A 72 6.07 -11.01 -18.58
N ILE A 73 5.69 -9.77 -18.85
CA ILE A 73 4.60 -9.42 -19.76
C ILE A 73 5.03 -8.26 -20.64
N SER A 74 4.59 -8.22 -21.88
CA SER A 74 4.86 -7.06 -22.74
C SER A 74 4.05 -5.84 -22.28
N ASN A 75 4.58 -4.65 -22.52
CA ASN A 75 3.89 -3.41 -22.16
C ASN A 75 2.49 -3.31 -22.81
N GLU A 76 2.32 -3.86 -24.00
CA GLU A 76 1.06 -3.86 -24.75
C GLU A 76 -0.01 -4.79 -24.14
N GLU A 77 0.43 -5.84 -23.44
CA GLU A 77 -0.44 -6.86 -22.85
C GLU A 77 -0.79 -6.57 -21.37
N LEU A 78 -0.26 -5.47 -20.80
CA LEU A 78 -0.58 -5.11 -19.41
C LEU A 78 -2.10 -4.91 -19.23
N PRO A 79 -2.73 -5.61 -18.29
CA PRO A 79 -4.14 -5.42 -18.03
C PRO A 79 -4.39 -4.04 -17.42
N ALA A 80 -5.45 -3.39 -17.85
CA ALA A 80 -5.95 -2.21 -17.15
C ALA A 80 -6.52 -2.60 -15.79
N ILE A 81 -6.15 -1.85 -14.76
CA ILE A 81 -6.76 -1.98 -13.43
C ILE A 81 -8.21 -1.48 -13.52
N ALA A 82 -9.13 -2.25 -12.97
CA ALA A 82 -10.55 -1.88 -12.95
C ALA A 82 -10.78 -0.56 -12.18
N LYS A 83 -11.78 0.19 -12.60
CA LYS A 83 -12.20 1.40 -11.88
C LYS A 83 -12.60 1.05 -10.45
N THR A 84 -12.11 1.82 -9.50
CA THR A 84 -12.40 1.64 -8.08
C THR A 84 -13.82 2.12 -7.74
N ILE A 85 -14.53 1.33 -6.95
CA ILE A 85 -15.78 1.70 -6.29
C ILE A 85 -15.44 1.97 -4.83
N GLU A 86 -15.42 3.25 -4.44
CA GLU A 86 -15.24 3.62 -3.03
C GLU A 86 -16.55 3.45 -2.30
N ILE A 87 -16.54 2.70 -1.20
CA ILE A 87 -17.72 2.42 -0.40
C ILE A 87 -17.57 2.94 1.03
N LYS A 88 -18.67 3.45 1.58
CA LYS A 88 -18.73 3.93 2.96
C LYS A 88 -19.41 2.95 3.91
N LYS A 89 -20.10 1.96 3.37
CA LYS A 89 -20.83 0.96 4.15
C LYS A 89 -20.93 -0.34 3.38
N ALA A 90 -20.76 -1.44 4.10
CA ALA A 90 -20.99 -2.78 3.58
C ALA A 90 -21.47 -3.72 4.69
N ASP A 91 -22.14 -4.79 4.29
CA ASP A 91 -22.44 -5.95 5.13
C ASP A 91 -21.69 -7.16 4.57
N PHE A 92 -20.94 -7.82 5.46
CA PHE A 92 -20.22 -9.05 5.17
C PHE A 92 -20.98 -10.21 5.79
N ASP A 93 -21.65 -10.99 4.95
CA ASP A 93 -22.13 -12.31 5.31
C ASP A 93 -21.06 -13.36 4.94
N SER A 94 -21.25 -14.62 5.37
CA SER A 94 -20.31 -15.71 5.07
C SER A 94 -20.10 -15.94 3.55
N GLU A 95 -21.11 -15.64 2.76
CA GLU A 95 -21.12 -15.92 1.32
C GLU A 95 -21.20 -14.68 0.43
N ILE A 96 -21.73 -13.58 0.94
CA ILE A 96 -22.08 -12.40 0.14
C ILE A 96 -21.56 -11.14 0.82
N LEU A 97 -20.89 -10.30 0.02
CA LEU A 97 -20.62 -8.91 0.34
C LEU A 97 -21.71 -8.05 -0.28
N THR A 98 -22.48 -7.33 0.53
CA THR A 98 -23.45 -6.34 0.09
C THR A 98 -22.93 -4.94 0.41
N TYR A 99 -22.93 -4.05 -0.56
CA TYR A 99 -22.42 -2.68 -0.42
C TYR A 99 -23.33 -1.67 -1.12
N GLU A 100 -23.19 -0.40 -0.75
CA GLU A 100 -23.91 0.71 -1.38
C GLU A 100 -22.99 1.42 -2.37
N ASN A 101 -23.43 1.48 -3.64
CA ASN A 101 -22.81 2.24 -4.72
C ASN A 101 -23.84 3.23 -5.28
N GLN A 102 -23.57 4.54 -5.18
CA GLN A 102 -24.46 5.59 -5.68
C GLN A 102 -25.95 5.43 -5.29
N GLN A 103 -26.21 5.06 -4.03
CA GLN A 103 -27.54 4.78 -3.46
C GLN A 103 -28.20 3.47 -3.92
N LEU A 104 -27.52 2.68 -4.74
CA LEU A 104 -27.97 1.34 -5.10
C LEU A 104 -27.27 0.30 -4.24
N LYS A 105 -28.02 -0.68 -3.76
CA LYS A 105 -27.43 -1.85 -3.09
C LYS A 105 -27.00 -2.84 -4.15
N GLU A 106 -25.72 -3.17 -4.12
CA GLU A 106 -25.12 -4.18 -4.96
C GLU A 106 -24.61 -5.33 -4.09
N SER A 107 -24.56 -6.53 -4.66
CA SER A 107 -24.09 -7.72 -3.94
C SER A 107 -23.15 -8.53 -4.81
N ILE A 108 -22.09 -9.06 -4.21
CA ILE A 108 -21.11 -9.90 -4.87
C ILE A 108 -20.75 -11.09 -3.98
N ALA A 109 -20.55 -12.25 -4.60
CA ALA A 109 -20.20 -13.46 -3.86
C ALA A 109 -18.76 -13.40 -3.36
N ILE A 110 -18.54 -13.64 -2.07
CA ILE A 110 -17.21 -13.59 -1.45
C ILE A 110 -16.29 -14.70 -2.01
N LYS A 111 -16.84 -15.82 -2.44
CA LYS A 111 -16.06 -16.88 -3.11
C LYS A 111 -15.35 -16.43 -4.39
N ASP A 112 -15.80 -15.31 -4.97
CA ASP A 112 -15.20 -14.72 -6.18
C ASP A 112 -14.13 -13.66 -5.84
N LEU A 113 -13.82 -13.46 -4.55
CA LEU A 113 -12.75 -12.57 -4.11
C LEU A 113 -11.39 -13.15 -4.53
N GLU A 114 -10.62 -12.39 -5.28
CA GLU A 114 -9.34 -12.81 -5.84
C GLU A 114 -8.14 -12.16 -5.17
N ILE A 115 -8.29 -10.89 -4.77
CA ILE A 115 -7.19 -10.15 -4.15
C ILE A 115 -7.73 -9.32 -2.99
N ILE A 116 -6.97 -9.32 -1.90
CA ILE A 116 -7.12 -8.44 -0.74
C ILE A 116 -5.84 -7.63 -0.64
N ALA A 117 -5.91 -6.33 -0.85
CA ALA A 117 -4.76 -5.45 -0.77
C ALA A 117 -4.97 -4.35 0.27
N TYR A 118 -4.00 -4.17 1.15
CA TYR A 118 -3.98 -3.15 2.19
C TYR A 118 -2.81 -2.20 1.99
N ALA A 119 -3.01 -0.92 2.24
CA ALA A 119 -1.92 0.05 2.30
C ALA A 119 -2.14 1.10 3.38
N PRO A 120 -1.14 1.35 4.25
CA PRO A 120 -1.08 2.52 5.10
C PRO A 120 -0.37 3.65 4.32
N ILE A 121 -1.13 4.62 3.83
CA ILE A 121 -0.57 5.75 3.08
C ILE A 121 -0.28 6.89 4.05
N GLN A 122 0.98 7.33 4.07
CA GLN A 122 1.44 8.41 4.93
C GLN A 122 1.50 9.72 4.13
N THR A 123 0.75 10.72 4.58
CA THR A 123 0.79 12.06 4.01
C THR A 123 1.44 13.02 5.00
N GLU A 124 2.53 13.66 4.59
CA GLU A 124 3.17 14.72 5.39
C GLU A 124 2.43 16.05 5.15
N ASN A 125 1.76 16.54 6.18
CA ASN A 125 1.15 17.87 6.18
C ASN A 125 2.00 18.83 6.99
N THR A 126 2.39 19.96 6.39
CA THR A 126 3.10 21.03 7.11
C THR A 126 2.09 22.08 7.57
N LYS A 127 1.84 22.17 8.87
CA LYS A 127 1.01 23.22 9.47
C LYS A 127 1.88 24.34 10.05
N LYS A 128 1.57 25.59 9.71
CA LYS A 128 2.18 26.75 10.37
C LYS A 128 1.41 27.05 11.65
N VAL A 129 2.02 26.78 12.79
CA VAL A 129 1.43 27.05 14.10
C VAL A 129 2.05 28.33 14.66
N ARG A 130 1.20 29.34 14.95
CA ARG A 130 1.64 30.53 15.71
C ARG A 130 1.74 30.15 17.18
N GLN A 131 2.92 30.19 17.71
CA GLN A 131 3.19 29.95 19.14
C GLN A 131 3.66 31.20 19.80
N ILE A 132 2.96 31.63 20.87
CA ILE A 132 3.44 32.70 21.75
C ILE A 132 4.41 32.02 22.74
N GLU A 133 5.69 32.30 22.65
CA GLU A 133 6.65 31.77 23.61
C GLU A 133 6.38 32.29 25.00
N LYS A 134 5.77 31.48 25.84
CA LYS A 134 5.81 31.62 27.31
C LYS A 134 6.94 30.70 27.81
N PRO A 135 7.77 31.14 28.75
CA PRO A 135 9.00 30.46 29.12
C PRO A 135 8.78 29.14 29.84
N ASN A 136 8.02 28.21 29.47
CA ASN A 136 7.95 26.84 30.05
C ASN A 136 7.09 25.83 29.25
N MET A 137 6.87 26.04 27.93
CA MET A 137 6.04 25.12 27.14
C MET A 137 6.81 24.13 26.23
N VAL A 138 8.12 24.21 26.17
CA VAL A 138 8.94 23.39 25.24
C VAL A 138 8.91 21.90 25.59
N GLU A 139 8.80 21.56 26.86
CA GLU A 139 8.81 20.15 27.29
C GLU A 139 7.52 19.36 26.93
N LYS A 140 6.39 20.02 26.78
CA LYS A 140 5.12 19.32 26.44
C LYS A 140 5.00 18.95 24.96
N ALA A 141 5.61 19.75 24.06
CA ALA A 141 5.53 19.49 22.61
C ALA A 141 6.41 18.29 22.18
N ILE A 142 7.52 18.06 22.88
CA ILE A 142 8.42 16.93 22.61
C ILE A 142 7.77 15.58 22.91
N ARG A 143 6.85 15.53 23.86
CA ARG A 143 6.14 14.28 24.25
C ARG A 143 5.08 13.81 23.27
N MET A 144 4.65 14.64 22.30
CA MET A 144 3.62 14.29 21.31
C MET A 144 4.16 13.91 19.93
N GLY A 145 5.45 13.66 19.78
CA GLY A 145 6.03 13.18 18.51
C GLY A 145 6.06 14.22 17.39
N ILE A 146 5.99 15.51 17.72
CA ILE A 146 5.95 16.59 16.74
C ILE A 146 7.40 17.02 16.45
N MET A 147 7.88 16.84 15.23
CA MET A 147 9.20 17.31 14.79
C MET A 147 9.14 18.80 14.38
N ILE A 148 9.80 19.66 15.14
CA ILE A 148 9.91 21.10 14.86
C ILE A 148 11.11 21.30 13.91
N THR A 149 10.84 21.77 12.68
CA THR A 149 11.90 21.87 11.65
C THR A 149 12.46 23.28 11.46
N THR A 150 11.68 24.34 11.63
CA THR A 150 12.18 25.73 11.48
C THR A 150 11.39 26.69 12.35
N ALA A 151 12.07 27.73 12.87
CA ALA A 151 11.46 28.83 13.61
C ALA A 151 11.85 30.15 12.94
N ILE A 152 10.86 30.93 12.47
CA ILE A 152 11.05 32.27 11.93
C ILE A 152 10.52 33.26 12.97
N PRO A 153 11.37 34.12 13.58
CA PRO A 153 10.86 35.15 14.52
C PRO A 153 10.15 36.25 13.78
N ILE A 154 8.93 36.61 14.26
CA ILE A 154 8.16 37.74 13.75
C ILE A 154 7.89 38.70 14.91
N GLY A 155 8.46 39.90 14.83
CA GLY A 155 8.13 41.03 15.70
C GLY A 155 9.17 41.38 16.77
N THR A 156 9.27 42.66 17.10
CA THR A 156 10.22 43.27 18.05
C THR A 156 9.61 43.64 19.41
N GLY A 157 8.54 42.97 19.82
CA GLY A 157 7.84 43.25 21.10
C GLY A 157 8.20 42.25 22.21
N LYS A 158 7.86 42.55 23.47
CA LYS A 158 8.13 41.76 24.66
C LYS A 158 7.55 40.31 24.63
N ASN A 159 6.64 40.01 23.69
CA ASN A 159 6.13 38.70 23.37
C ASN A 159 6.59 38.38 21.93
N LYS A 160 7.53 37.46 21.74
CA LYS A 160 7.93 37.01 20.40
C LYS A 160 6.89 36.02 19.89
N GLU A 161 6.15 36.38 18.85
CA GLU A 161 5.42 35.41 18.05
C GLU A 161 6.42 34.64 17.17
N VAL A 162 6.49 33.33 17.36
CA VAL A 162 7.30 32.45 16.53
C VAL A 162 6.36 31.60 15.69
N ILE A 163 6.49 31.68 14.38
CA ILE A 163 5.82 30.74 13.47
C ILE A 163 6.70 29.48 13.41
N LYS A 164 6.17 28.39 13.95
CA LYS A 164 6.81 27.08 13.85
C LYS A 164 6.11 26.26 12.78
N GLU A 165 6.88 25.69 11.87
CA GLU A 165 6.38 24.69 10.96
C GLU A 165 6.39 23.35 11.68
N VAL A 166 5.20 22.78 11.85
CA VAL A 166 4.99 21.47 12.48
C VAL A 166 4.61 20.51 11.37
N LYS A 167 5.42 19.47 11.21
CA LYS A 167 5.07 18.36 10.31
C LYS A 167 4.15 17.42 11.07
N GLU A 168 2.92 17.28 10.59
CA GLU A 168 2.01 16.22 11.00
C GLU A 168 2.05 15.11 9.97
N ILE A 169 2.14 13.87 10.43
CA ILE A 169 2.03 12.69 9.58
C ILE A 169 0.61 12.16 9.78
N ASP A 170 -0.22 12.34 8.76
CA ASP A 170 -1.53 11.70 8.70
C ASP A 170 -1.38 10.33 8.03
N VAL A 171 -1.97 9.30 8.62
CA VAL A 171 -1.96 7.96 8.06
C VAL A 171 -3.38 7.58 7.66
N GLU A 172 -3.58 7.36 6.38
CA GLU A 172 -4.82 6.83 5.83
C GLU A 172 -4.67 5.33 5.54
N LEU A 173 -5.64 4.55 5.98
CA LEU A 173 -5.64 3.10 5.78
C LEU A 173 -6.63 2.73 4.70
N TYR A 174 -6.13 2.10 3.65
CA TYR A 174 -6.93 1.64 2.52
C TYR A 174 -6.95 0.12 2.45
N LEU A 175 -8.11 -0.42 2.12
CA LEU A 175 -8.31 -1.84 1.83
C LEU A 175 -9.05 -1.97 0.51
N ASP A 176 -8.42 -2.65 -0.44
CA ASP A 176 -9.01 -2.96 -1.72
C ASP A 176 -9.36 -4.46 -1.82
N LEU A 177 -10.56 -4.72 -2.31
CA LEU A 177 -11.08 -6.06 -2.57
C LEU A 177 -11.33 -6.17 -4.07
N ILE A 178 -10.63 -7.10 -4.74
CA ILE A 178 -10.75 -7.30 -6.19
C ILE A 178 -11.36 -8.68 -6.45
N PHE A 179 -12.39 -8.71 -7.28
CA PHE A 179 -13.19 -9.90 -7.57
C PHE A 179 -12.96 -10.39 -9.02
N LYS A 180 -13.29 -11.66 -9.30
CA LYS A 180 -13.16 -12.30 -10.61
C LYS A 180 -13.80 -11.53 -11.76
N ASN A 181 -14.94 -10.90 -11.51
CA ASN A 181 -15.64 -10.08 -12.48
C ASN A 181 -14.98 -8.71 -12.71
N LYS A 182 -13.78 -8.49 -12.17
CA LYS A 182 -13.03 -7.24 -12.17
C LYS A 182 -13.67 -6.10 -11.37
N THR A 183 -14.68 -6.36 -10.55
CA THR A 183 -15.14 -5.37 -9.57
C THR A 183 -14.04 -5.12 -8.55
N ARG A 184 -13.71 -3.85 -8.33
CA ARG A 184 -12.73 -3.40 -7.34
C ARG A 184 -13.39 -2.46 -6.34
N ILE A 185 -13.45 -2.90 -5.10
CA ILE A 185 -14.07 -2.17 -3.99
C ILE A 185 -12.99 -1.65 -3.08
N ARG A 186 -13.03 -0.35 -2.76
CA ARG A 186 -12.10 0.33 -1.85
C ARG A 186 -12.80 0.77 -0.59
N ILE A 187 -12.18 0.50 0.54
CA ILE A 187 -12.57 0.93 1.87
C ILE A 187 -11.48 1.85 2.42
N ASN A 188 -11.83 3.10 2.76
CA ASN A 188 -10.99 3.99 3.55
C ASN A 188 -11.43 3.89 5.02
N ALA A 189 -10.51 3.58 5.92
CA ALA A 189 -10.80 3.39 7.34
C ALA A 189 -11.42 4.63 8.03
N ASN A 190 -11.12 5.83 7.53
CA ASN A 190 -11.62 7.07 8.12
C ASN A 190 -13.08 7.37 7.74
N ASP A 191 -13.52 6.88 6.57
CA ASP A 191 -14.84 7.19 6.01
C ASP A 191 -15.83 6.02 6.10
N PHE A 192 -15.35 4.83 6.48
CA PHE A 192 -16.16 3.61 6.46
C PHE A 192 -16.97 3.42 7.74
N ASP A 193 -18.26 3.10 7.59
CA ASP A 193 -19.11 2.66 8.70
C ASP A 193 -18.91 1.17 9.00
N PHE A 194 -18.26 0.90 10.11
CA PHE A 194 -17.96 -0.45 10.58
C PHE A 194 -19.15 -1.15 11.27
N SER A 195 -20.40 -0.77 10.98
CA SER A 195 -21.60 -1.44 11.54
C SER A 195 -21.66 -2.94 11.20
N CYS A 196 -21.02 -3.37 10.12
CA CYS A 196 -20.85 -4.79 9.76
C CYS A 196 -20.14 -5.62 10.84
N LEU A 197 -19.39 -5.01 11.75
CA LEU A 197 -18.75 -5.70 12.86
C LEU A 197 -19.72 -6.01 14.02
N LYS A 198 -20.92 -5.42 14.01
CA LYS A 198 -21.96 -5.64 15.03
C LYS A 198 -21.41 -5.38 16.44
N GLU A 199 -21.51 -6.37 17.33
CA GLU A 199 -21.07 -6.28 18.75
C GLU A 199 -19.55 -6.10 18.90
N GLU A 200 -18.75 -6.44 17.89
CA GLU A 200 -17.30 -6.25 17.92
C GLU A 200 -16.87 -4.83 17.54
N LYS A 201 -17.82 -3.96 17.15
CA LYS A 201 -17.50 -2.57 16.78
C LYS A 201 -17.03 -1.77 18.00
N GLU A 202 -15.89 -1.12 17.86
CA GLU A 202 -15.27 -0.23 18.86
C GLU A 202 -15.43 1.25 18.47
N LEU A 203 -15.03 2.15 19.38
CA LEU A 203 -14.99 3.58 19.09
C LEU A 203 -13.88 3.99 18.11
N SER A 204 -12.82 3.20 18.00
CA SER A 204 -11.66 3.50 17.16
C SER A 204 -11.82 2.89 15.76
N SER A 205 -11.82 3.74 14.73
CA SER A 205 -11.83 3.30 13.33
C SER A 205 -10.62 2.41 13.01
N MET A 206 -9.45 2.71 13.56
CA MET A 206 -8.24 1.90 13.41
C MET A 206 -8.41 0.46 13.94
N ILE A 207 -9.04 0.32 15.12
CA ILE A 207 -9.29 -1.01 15.72
C ILE A 207 -10.31 -1.77 14.87
N ASN A 208 -11.38 -1.09 14.46
CA ASN A 208 -12.42 -1.67 13.63
C ASN A 208 -11.88 -2.12 12.27
N PHE A 209 -11.03 -1.30 11.65
CA PHE A 209 -10.38 -1.63 10.40
C PHE A 209 -9.51 -2.89 10.52
N LYS A 210 -8.69 -2.97 11.56
CA LYS A 210 -7.89 -4.18 11.84
C LYS A 210 -8.78 -5.41 12.02
N ARG A 211 -9.88 -5.31 12.78
CA ARG A 211 -10.84 -6.42 12.95
C ARG A 211 -11.43 -6.87 11.62
N LEU A 212 -11.81 -5.93 10.76
CA LEU A 212 -12.27 -6.25 9.40
C LEU A 212 -11.21 -7.02 8.61
N CYS A 213 -9.96 -6.53 8.60
CA CYS A 213 -8.85 -7.23 7.95
C CYS A 213 -8.63 -8.64 8.53
N PHE A 214 -8.71 -8.79 9.87
CA PHE A 214 -8.58 -10.11 10.50
C PHE A 214 -9.71 -11.07 10.12
N ARG A 215 -10.94 -10.61 9.90
CA ARG A 215 -12.01 -11.45 9.36
C ARG A 215 -11.73 -11.88 7.92
N LEU A 216 -11.12 -11.00 7.13
CA LEU A 216 -10.81 -11.27 5.72
C LEU A 216 -9.57 -12.17 5.52
N LYS A 217 -8.72 -12.35 6.53
CA LYS A 217 -7.50 -13.18 6.41
C LYS A 217 -7.79 -14.64 6.04
N ASP A 218 -8.95 -15.15 6.48
CA ASP A 218 -9.30 -16.57 6.35
C ASP A 218 -9.82 -16.93 4.94
N TYR A 219 -10.03 -15.93 4.07
CA TYR A 219 -10.33 -16.19 2.65
C TYR A 219 -9.08 -16.66 1.92
N SER A 220 -8.83 -17.97 1.99
CA SER A 220 -7.57 -18.60 1.54
C SER A 220 -7.34 -18.56 0.04
N GLN A 221 -8.40 -18.42 -0.76
CA GLN A 221 -8.30 -18.35 -2.23
C GLN A 221 -7.89 -16.96 -2.77
N ALA A 222 -8.05 -15.92 -1.95
CA ALA A 222 -7.67 -14.57 -2.33
C ALA A 222 -6.17 -14.35 -2.09
N TYR A 223 -5.46 -13.83 -3.10
CA TYR A 223 -4.08 -13.38 -2.93
C TYR A 223 -4.05 -12.13 -2.06
N LYS A 224 -3.05 -12.06 -1.20
CA LYS A 224 -2.87 -10.95 -0.27
C LYS A 224 -1.56 -10.22 -0.57
N ASN A 225 -1.59 -8.89 -0.46
CA ASN A 225 -0.39 -8.10 -0.66
C ASN A 225 0.53 -8.12 0.56
N SER A 226 1.76 -7.63 0.39
CA SER A 226 2.80 -7.66 1.43
C SER A 226 2.39 -6.89 2.67
N ALA A 227 1.77 -5.72 2.53
CA ALA A 227 1.32 -4.93 3.67
C ALA A 227 0.17 -5.61 4.45
N PHE A 228 -0.70 -6.36 3.77
CA PHE A 228 -1.73 -7.13 4.46
C PHE A 228 -1.11 -8.25 5.32
N TYR A 229 -0.11 -8.95 4.80
CA TYR A 229 0.65 -9.92 5.60
C TYR A 229 1.33 -9.27 6.80
N ASP A 230 2.00 -8.13 6.61
CA ASP A 230 2.64 -7.40 7.71
C ASP A 230 1.63 -6.99 8.79
N LEU A 231 0.41 -6.55 8.38
CA LEU A 231 -0.68 -6.19 9.29
C LEU A 231 -1.15 -7.38 10.14
N ILE A 232 -1.43 -8.53 9.51
CA ILE A 232 -1.93 -9.72 10.22
C ILE A 232 -0.86 -10.41 11.06
N GLU A 233 0.41 -10.28 10.71
CA GLU A 233 1.57 -10.73 11.49
C GLU A 233 1.89 -9.77 12.66
N GLY A 234 1.20 -8.63 12.76
CA GLY A 234 1.37 -7.66 13.83
C GLY A 234 2.64 -6.81 13.73
N LYS A 235 3.22 -6.67 12.53
CA LYS A 235 4.36 -5.79 12.31
C LYS A 235 3.96 -4.32 12.48
N LEU A 236 4.85 -3.52 13.06
CA LEU A 236 4.63 -2.09 13.29
C LEU A 236 4.74 -1.25 12.01
N THR A 237 5.53 -1.72 11.06
CA THR A 237 5.76 -1.06 9.77
C THR A 237 5.61 -2.05 8.63
N THR A 238 5.18 -1.56 7.48
CA THR A 238 5.10 -2.38 6.27
C THR A 238 6.48 -2.60 5.65
N THR A 239 6.66 -3.77 5.05
CA THR A 239 7.89 -4.13 4.31
C THR A 239 8.09 -3.23 3.08
N LEU A 240 7.00 -2.90 2.38
CA LEU A 240 6.98 -1.96 1.26
C LEU A 240 6.49 -0.59 1.73
N LYS A 241 6.89 0.46 1.01
CA LYS A 241 6.52 1.84 1.33
C LYS A 241 5.45 2.33 0.35
N TYR A 242 4.31 2.81 0.89
CA TYR A 242 3.22 3.37 0.12
C TYR A 242 3.14 4.87 0.39
N ASP A 243 3.51 5.68 -0.61
CA ASP A 243 3.46 7.14 -0.52
C ASP A 243 2.10 7.68 -1.03
N ASN A 244 1.39 6.91 -1.87
CA ASN A 244 0.12 7.31 -2.47
C ASN A 244 -0.67 6.07 -2.94
N ILE A 245 -1.89 6.34 -3.46
CA ILE A 245 -2.81 5.27 -3.89
C ILE A 245 -2.31 4.49 -5.11
N SER A 246 -1.54 5.13 -6.00
CA SER A 246 -0.99 4.44 -7.18
C SER A 246 0.06 3.39 -6.81
N ASP A 247 0.67 3.51 -5.64
CA ASP A 247 1.58 2.51 -5.09
C ASP A 247 0.86 1.22 -4.72
N LEU A 248 -0.33 1.34 -4.10
CA LEU A 248 -1.21 0.20 -3.85
C LEU A 248 -1.67 -0.44 -5.17
N GLU A 249 -2.12 0.38 -6.13
CA GLU A 249 -2.56 -0.08 -7.44
C GLU A 249 -1.46 -0.82 -8.20
N LYS A 250 -0.23 -0.39 -8.06
CA LYS A 250 0.92 -1.07 -8.67
C LYS A 250 1.13 -2.47 -8.09
N GLU A 251 1.01 -2.64 -6.77
CA GLU A 251 1.11 -3.97 -6.16
C GLU A 251 -0.07 -4.86 -6.52
N GLU A 252 -1.27 -4.29 -6.60
CA GLU A 252 -2.44 -5.01 -7.10
C GLU A 252 -2.26 -5.52 -8.52
N LEU A 253 -1.72 -4.69 -9.41
CA LEU A 253 -1.38 -5.09 -10.77
C LEU A 253 -0.45 -6.31 -10.77
N ARG A 254 0.60 -6.29 -9.95
CA ARG A 254 1.50 -7.43 -9.79
C ARG A 254 0.75 -8.69 -9.34
N LEU A 255 -0.15 -8.57 -8.35
CA LEU A 255 -0.93 -9.70 -7.84
C LEU A 255 -1.89 -10.26 -8.89
N ILE A 256 -2.54 -9.38 -9.68
CA ILE A 256 -3.39 -9.79 -10.82
C ILE A 256 -2.56 -10.61 -11.82
N LEU A 257 -1.38 -10.11 -12.20
CA LEU A 257 -0.48 -10.79 -13.12
C LEU A 257 -0.01 -12.14 -12.54
N ALA A 258 0.41 -12.15 -11.27
CA ALA A 258 0.85 -13.37 -10.60
C ALA A 258 -0.25 -14.43 -10.54
N LYS A 259 -1.49 -14.03 -10.24
CA LYS A 259 -2.62 -14.94 -10.19
C LYS A 259 -2.99 -15.50 -11.56
N THR A 260 -3.01 -14.64 -12.60
CA THR A 260 -3.29 -15.06 -13.98
C THR A 260 -2.28 -16.11 -14.49
N LYS A 261 -1.02 -16.01 -14.06
CA LYS A 261 0.04 -16.97 -14.47
C LYS A 261 -0.05 -18.31 -13.72
N ASN A 262 -0.68 -18.34 -12.55
CA ASN A 262 -0.80 -19.54 -11.72
C ASN A 262 -2.18 -20.21 -11.81
N SER A 263 -3.12 -19.65 -12.60
CA SER A 263 -4.45 -20.22 -12.90
C SER A 263 -4.41 -21.07 -14.15
#